data_72d4a42d6bfae6e945fbb36023c4643d
#
_entry.id   72d4a42d6bfae6e945fbb36023c4643d
#
_cell.length_a   1.000
_cell.length_b   1.000
_cell.length_c   1.000
_cell.angle_alpha   90.00
_cell.angle_beta   90.00
_cell.angle_gamma   90.00
#
_symmetry.space_group_name_H-M   'P 1'
#
loop_
_entity.id
_entity.type
_entity.pdbx_description
1 polymer ?
#
loop_
_entity_poly.entity_id
_entity_poly.type
_entity_poly.pdbx_seq_one_letter_code
_entity_poly.pdbx_strand_id
1 'polypeptide(L)'
;MQYGTAVLLISAVIVKLIGALFKIPLSSARCLGDEGFGYFSSAYDLFSPLYSLAMAGLPVATARTVSEHIAAGRYRDARLSYRLSRKFFLIAGIIGTAVFAALVIPFVRLTDATGKTAPALFAVAPAVLFSCILSAERGYYEGLNNMLPTAVSELTEALCKLILGLGAAFITVRLTGSTVWGAAAAMAGITVGTLFAFLYTRIYAKLKGDGITAEMLENSPEPQSGTDAFKKMILLTLPIALTSLTVNIPPMIDAFTVKSGLERLISSGTDLREIYRSVFENGGIPALSAFPVLLYGIRGKAYTVFNLVPAFASVIGVGAVPATAAAAAQGNTAELKKNINTVLKTAALISLPAACGLIAIGGRITEFLYDTEASAVIGGEMLTLYGFAALFAGFLAPLGGILQAVGRQNAVLLNTAVGTAVKLLVSIIAVSVPKINVMGSALGTVLCFFVIFLLDIAVLIKAVGFAPDTANVFLKPLVSAAFCGLAARLTVMLGSSRGVTLLAVFAAALVYAALIIALKTVAESDFPDSDKGKKLTEFCRKHRIIR
;
A
#
# COMPACT_ATOMS: atom_id res chain seq x y z
N MET A 1 -3.99 -17.30 19.79
CA MET A 1 -4.48 -16.23 18.87
C MET A 1 -3.59 -14.97 18.86
N GLN A 2 -3.33 -14.31 20.00
CA GLN A 2 -2.57 -13.03 20.03
C GLN A 2 -1.15 -13.09 19.47
N TYR A 3 -0.43 -14.20 19.64
CA TYR A 3 0.96 -14.33 19.15
C TYR A 3 1.04 -14.40 17.62
N GLY A 4 0.16 -15.16 16.97
CA GLY A 4 0.15 -15.28 15.51
C GLY A 4 -0.18 -13.96 14.80
N THR A 5 -1.18 -13.24 15.31
CA THR A 5 -1.56 -11.92 14.76
C THR A 5 -0.44 -10.90 14.94
N ALA A 6 0.26 -10.90 16.09
CA ALA A 6 1.39 -10.01 16.32
C ALA A 6 2.54 -10.29 15.34
N VAL A 7 2.84 -11.55 15.04
CA VAL A 7 3.87 -11.94 14.06
C VAL A 7 3.53 -11.40 12.67
N LEU A 8 2.27 -11.53 12.22
CA LEU A 8 1.83 -10.97 10.93
C LEU A 8 1.93 -9.44 10.89
N LEU A 9 1.53 -8.74 11.95
CA LEU A 9 1.61 -7.27 11.99
C LEU A 9 3.06 -6.79 11.92
N ILE A 10 3.96 -7.45 12.64
CA ILE A 10 5.40 -7.13 12.62
C ILE A 10 5.98 -7.42 11.23
N SER A 11 5.68 -8.59 10.64
CA SER A 11 6.14 -8.92 9.28
C SER A 11 5.65 -7.90 8.26
N ALA A 12 4.38 -7.49 8.33
CA ALA A 12 3.82 -6.50 7.43
C ALA A 12 4.53 -5.14 7.49
N VAL A 13 4.91 -4.67 8.69
CA VAL A 13 5.71 -3.44 8.86
C VAL A 13 7.09 -3.60 8.23
N ILE A 14 7.78 -4.71 8.52
CA ILE A 14 9.13 -4.98 7.99
C ILE A 14 9.09 -5.07 6.46
N VAL A 15 8.12 -5.76 5.88
CA VAL A 15 7.94 -5.90 4.42
C VAL A 15 7.74 -4.52 3.76
N LYS A 16 6.99 -3.61 4.39
CA LYS A 16 6.79 -2.25 3.89
C LYS A 16 8.06 -1.41 3.93
N LEU A 17 8.86 -1.54 5.00
CA LEU A 17 10.18 -0.91 5.09
C LEU A 17 11.15 -1.46 4.03
N ILE A 18 11.19 -2.78 3.84
CA ILE A 18 11.98 -3.42 2.78
C ILE A 18 11.54 -2.92 1.40
N GLY A 19 10.23 -2.72 1.18
CA GLY A 19 9.71 -2.14 -0.05
C GLY A 19 10.23 -0.74 -0.36
N ALA A 20 10.35 0.12 0.64
CA ALA A 20 10.96 1.45 0.49
C ALA A 20 12.48 1.35 0.25
N LEU A 21 13.17 0.51 1.03
CA LEU A 21 14.61 0.23 0.86
C LEU A 21 14.94 -0.38 -0.50
N PHE A 22 14.01 -1.06 -1.15
CA PHE A 22 14.16 -1.53 -2.52
C PHE A 22 13.99 -0.38 -3.54
N LYS A 23 12.92 0.40 -3.43
CA LYS A 23 12.58 1.41 -4.45
C LYS A 23 13.51 2.63 -4.45
N ILE A 24 13.96 3.09 -3.27
CA ILE A 24 14.82 4.28 -3.19
C ILE A 24 16.16 4.07 -3.90
N PRO A 25 16.99 3.05 -3.59
CA PRO A 25 18.24 2.82 -4.33
C PRO A 25 18.01 2.44 -5.80
N LEU A 26 16.92 1.71 -6.10
CA LEU A 26 16.57 1.34 -7.47
C LEU A 26 16.37 2.57 -8.36
N SER A 27 15.78 3.63 -7.81
CA SER A 27 15.48 4.87 -8.52
C SER A 27 16.64 5.87 -8.59
N SER A 28 17.80 5.56 -7.97
CA SER A 28 18.98 6.41 -8.01
C SER A 28 19.53 6.60 -9.42
N ALA A 29 20.23 7.71 -9.69
CA ALA A 29 20.87 7.98 -10.97
C ALA A 29 21.92 6.90 -11.35
N ARG A 30 22.51 6.22 -10.36
CA ARG A 30 23.49 5.14 -10.56
C ARG A 30 22.85 3.80 -10.96
N CYS A 31 21.51 3.67 -10.85
CA CYS A 31 20.77 2.47 -11.21
C CYS A 31 19.81 2.78 -12.38
N LEU A 32 18.54 3.06 -12.10
CA LEU A 32 17.55 3.31 -13.14
C LEU A 32 17.42 4.79 -13.54
N GLY A 33 17.76 5.73 -12.64
CA GLY A 33 17.50 7.15 -12.85
C GLY A 33 16.00 7.45 -12.92
N ASP A 34 15.65 8.61 -13.50
CA ASP A 34 14.25 9.04 -13.61
C ASP A 34 13.51 8.26 -14.71
N GLU A 35 14.10 8.13 -15.90
CA GLU A 35 13.48 7.44 -17.03
C GLU A 35 13.33 5.94 -16.77
N GLY A 36 14.39 5.25 -16.35
CA GLY A 36 14.33 3.82 -16.06
C GLY A 36 13.38 3.47 -14.92
N PHE A 37 13.28 4.33 -13.90
CA PHE A 37 12.29 4.19 -12.85
C PHE A 37 10.86 4.42 -13.35
N GLY A 38 10.70 5.21 -14.42
CA GLY A 38 9.43 5.36 -15.14
C GLY A 38 8.94 4.06 -15.78
N TYR A 39 9.84 3.31 -16.44
CA TYR A 39 9.52 1.98 -16.99
C TYR A 39 9.14 1.00 -15.86
N PHE A 40 9.93 0.96 -14.80
CA PHE A 40 9.64 0.14 -13.61
C PHE A 40 8.30 0.49 -12.98
N SER A 41 8.04 1.77 -12.71
CA SER A 41 6.80 2.23 -12.05
C SER A 41 5.58 1.95 -12.90
N SER A 42 5.65 2.14 -14.22
CA SER A 42 4.55 1.81 -15.14
C SER A 42 4.20 0.33 -15.10
N ALA A 43 5.22 -0.54 -15.11
CA ALA A 43 5.01 -1.98 -15.03
C ALA A 43 4.45 -2.40 -13.66
N TYR A 44 4.98 -1.81 -12.59
CA TYR A 44 4.54 -2.09 -11.23
C TYR A 44 3.09 -1.65 -10.97
N ASP A 45 2.71 -0.45 -11.43
CA ASP A 45 1.37 0.11 -11.21
C ASP A 45 0.30 -0.64 -12.01
N LEU A 46 0.63 -1.21 -13.18
CA LEU A 46 -0.26 -2.11 -13.92
C LEU A 46 -0.37 -3.50 -13.27
N PHE A 47 0.74 -4.02 -12.73
CA PHE A 47 0.79 -5.33 -12.06
C PHE A 47 0.12 -5.32 -10.68
N SER A 48 0.26 -4.22 -9.91
CA SER A 48 -0.11 -4.16 -8.50
C SER A 48 -1.59 -4.48 -8.20
N PRO A 49 -2.60 -4.11 -9.02
CA PRO A 49 -3.99 -4.52 -8.78
C PRO A 49 -4.18 -6.03 -8.88
N LEU A 50 -3.56 -6.69 -9.86
CA LEU A 50 -3.64 -8.14 -10.01
C LEU A 50 -2.94 -8.87 -8.86
N TYR A 51 -1.78 -8.36 -8.45
CA TYR A 51 -1.07 -8.86 -7.28
C TYR A 51 -1.92 -8.72 -6.01
N SER A 52 -2.58 -7.58 -5.81
CA SER A 52 -3.45 -7.35 -4.65
C SER A 52 -4.67 -8.27 -4.65
N LEU A 53 -5.30 -8.49 -5.82
CA LEU A 53 -6.37 -9.46 -5.97
C LEU A 53 -5.91 -10.86 -5.55
N ALA A 54 -4.75 -11.28 -6.01
CA ALA A 54 -4.19 -12.58 -5.66
C ALA A 54 -3.82 -12.66 -4.18
N MET A 55 -3.14 -11.66 -3.62
CA MET A 55 -2.53 -11.76 -2.30
C MET A 55 -3.41 -11.29 -1.14
N ALA A 56 -4.40 -10.43 -1.38
CA ALA A 56 -5.30 -9.95 -0.32
C ALA A 56 -6.68 -10.59 -0.38
N GLY A 57 -7.19 -10.88 -1.58
CA GLY A 57 -8.55 -11.42 -1.75
C GLY A 57 -8.61 -12.95 -1.61
N LEU A 58 -7.77 -13.65 -2.36
CA LEU A 58 -7.84 -15.11 -2.47
C LEU A 58 -7.47 -15.86 -1.16
N PRO A 59 -6.41 -15.46 -0.40
CA PRO A 59 -6.08 -16.15 0.84
C PRO A 59 -7.18 -16.06 1.89
N VAL A 60 -7.82 -14.88 2.04
CA VAL A 60 -8.87 -14.66 3.04
C VAL A 60 -10.06 -15.58 2.82
N ALA A 61 -10.49 -15.79 1.57
CA ALA A 61 -11.58 -16.71 1.27
C ALA A 61 -11.22 -18.16 1.62
N THR A 62 -9.99 -18.60 1.28
CA THR A 62 -9.50 -19.93 1.64
C THR A 62 -9.41 -20.08 3.15
N ALA A 63 -8.81 -19.11 3.85
CA ALA A 63 -8.63 -19.13 5.30
C ALA A 63 -9.98 -19.24 6.02
N ARG A 64 -10.97 -18.46 5.60
CA ARG A 64 -12.32 -18.49 6.17
C ARG A 64 -12.97 -19.86 6.01
N THR A 65 -12.95 -20.44 4.79
CA THR A 65 -13.56 -21.74 4.52
C THR A 65 -12.87 -22.86 5.30
N VAL A 66 -11.54 -22.84 5.35
CA VAL A 66 -10.75 -23.82 6.13
C VAL A 66 -11.05 -23.68 7.61
N SER A 67 -11.05 -22.47 8.16
CA SER A 67 -11.35 -22.22 9.58
C SER A 67 -12.76 -22.65 9.97
N GLU A 68 -13.78 -22.39 9.12
CA GLU A 68 -15.16 -22.89 9.33
C GLU A 68 -15.19 -24.43 9.43
N HIS A 69 -14.49 -25.14 8.56
CA HIS A 69 -14.43 -26.60 8.58
C HIS A 69 -13.69 -27.15 9.80
N ILE A 70 -12.55 -26.55 10.17
CA ILE A 70 -11.79 -26.94 11.36
C ILE A 70 -12.63 -26.74 12.63
N ALA A 71 -13.31 -25.58 12.77
CA ALA A 71 -14.18 -25.31 13.91
C ALA A 71 -15.35 -26.30 14.03
N ALA A 72 -15.81 -26.87 12.91
CA ALA A 72 -16.87 -27.89 12.86
C ALA A 72 -16.33 -29.33 12.98
N GLY A 73 -15.02 -29.55 13.21
CA GLY A 73 -14.41 -30.90 13.26
C GLY A 73 -14.33 -31.60 11.89
N ARG A 74 -14.57 -30.90 10.79
CA ARG A 74 -14.64 -31.44 9.42
C ARG A 74 -13.28 -31.36 8.72
N TYR A 75 -12.29 -32.06 9.22
CA TYR A 75 -10.90 -32.00 8.75
C TYR A 75 -10.73 -32.47 7.30
N ARG A 76 -11.54 -33.47 6.85
CA ARG A 76 -11.54 -33.91 5.44
C ARG A 76 -11.99 -32.81 4.50
N ASP A 77 -13.00 -32.01 4.88
CA ASP A 77 -13.46 -30.87 4.09
C ASP A 77 -12.45 -29.72 4.09
N ALA A 78 -11.75 -29.48 5.18
CA ALA A 78 -10.66 -28.50 5.22
C ALA A 78 -9.56 -28.84 4.19
N ARG A 79 -9.12 -30.09 4.11
CA ARG A 79 -8.17 -30.55 3.08
C ARG A 79 -8.75 -30.57 1.68
N LEU A 80 -10.05 -30.86 1.53
CA LEU A 80 -10.74 -30.77 0.24
C LEU A 80 -10.77 -29.33 -0.25
N SER A 81 -11.18 -28.38 0.60
CA SER A 81 -11.20 -26.95 0.30
C SER A 81 -9.84 -26.43 -0.12
N TYR A 82 -8.76 -26.82 0.57
CA TYR A 82 -7.39 -26.49 0.16
C TYR A 82 -7.03 -27.03 -1.23
N ARG A 83 -7.34 -28.29 -1.52
CA ARG A 83 -7.08 -28.90 -2.84
C ARG A 83 -7.85 -28.18 -3.95
N LEU A 84 -9.11 -27.83 -3.69
CA LEU A 84 -9.95 -27.09 -4.63
C LEU A 84 -9.43 -25.67 -4.84
N SER A 85 -9.12 -24.92 -3.76
CA SER A 85 -8.51 -23.59 -3.84
C SER A 85 -7.24 -23.60 -4.68
N ARG A 86 -6.36 -24.59 -4.44
CA ARG A 86 -5.09 -24.70 -5.16
C ARG A 86 -5.27 -24.96 -6.66
N LYS A 87 -6.23 -25.83 -7.03
CA LYS A 87 -6.56 -26.07 -8.46
C LYS A 87 -7.15 -24.82 -9.11
N PHE A 88 -8.10 -24.18 -8.43
CA PHE A 88 -8.77 -22.99 -8.94
C PHE A 88 -7.77 -21.83 -9.11
N PHE A 89 -6.92 -21.58 -8.09
CA PHE A 89 -5.95 -20.48 -8.15
C PHE A 89 -4.81 -20.74 -9.15
N LEU A 90 -4.46 -22.00 -9.38
CA LEU A 90 -3.56 -22.36 -10.47
C LEU A 90 -4.16 -21.98 -11.84
N ILE A 91 -5.42 -22.37 -12.09
CA ILE A 91 -6.12 -22.05 -13.34
C ILE A 91 -6.28 -20.53 -13.48
N ALA A 92 -6.74 -19.87 -12.42
CA ALA A 92 -6.88 -18.40 -12.39
C ALA A 92 -5.53 -17.68 -12.62
N GLY A 93 -4.44 -18.21 -12.07
CA GLY A 93 -3.09 -17.69 -12.26
C GLY A 93 -2.60 -17.85 -13.70
N ILE A 94 -2.84 -19.01 -14.33
CA ILE A 94 -2.50 -19.24 -15.75
C ILE A 94 -3.27 -18.28 -16.65
N ILE A 95 -4.60 -18.20 -16.45
CA ILE A 95 -5.47 -17.29 -17.23
C ILE A 95 -5.05 -15.84 -16.97
N GLY A 96 -4.87 -15.45 -15.70
CA GLY A 96 -4.45 -14.10 -15.31
C GLY A 96 -3.12 -13.69 -15.94
N THR A 97 -2.12 -14.59 -15.96
CA THR A 97 -0.83 -14.36 -16.60
C THR A 97 -0.97 -14.21 -18.11
N ALA A 98 -1.77 -15.07 -18.76
CA ALA A 98 -2.02 -15.00 -20.20
C ALA A 98 -2.74 -13.71 -20.58
N VAL A 99 -3.76 -13.32 -19.83
CA VAL A 99 -4.50 -12.07 -20.03
C VAL A 99 -3.59 -10.87 -19.81
N PHE A 100 -2.80 -10.86 -18.72
CA PHE A 100 -1.84 -9.79 -18.45
C PHE A 100 -0.83 -9.65 -19.58
N ALA A 101 -0.21 -10.76 -20.02
CA ALA A 101 0.73 -10.76 -21.13
C ALA A 101 0.10 -10.29 -22.47
N ALA A 102 -1.14 -10.67 -22.75
CA ALA A 102 -1.88 -10.21 -23.92
C ALA A 102 -2.17 -8.70 -23.86
N LEU A 103 -2.42 -8.15 -22.66
CA LEU A 103 -2.67 -6.72 -22.47
C LEU A 103 -1.41 -5.86 -22.52
N VAL A 104 -0.19 -6.44 -22.43
CA VAL A 104 1.07 -5.68 -22.48
C VAL A 104 1.18 -4.83 -23.74
N ILE A 105 0.97 -5.43 -24.91
CA ILE A 105 1.13 -4.70 -26.18
C ILE A 105 0.11 -3.58 -26.36
N PRO A 106 -1.21 -3.80 -26.16
CA PRO A 106 -2.19 -2.71 -26.17
C PRO A 106 -1.87 -1.59 -25.17
N PHE A 107 -1.49 -1.94 -23.93
CA PHE A 107 -1.12 -0.96 -22.92
C PHE A 107 0.06 -0.09 -23.37
N VAL A 108 1.13 -0.72 -23.84
CA VAL A 108 2.34 -0.02 -24.30
C VAL A 108 2.02 0.88 -25.47
N ARG A 109 1.27 0.44 -26.46
CA ARG A 109 0.84 1.27 -27.61
C ARG A 109 0.05 2.52 -27.19
N LEU A 110 -0.71 2.43 -26.11
CA LEU A 110 -1.54 3.54 -25.60
C LEU A 110 -0.78 4.51 -24.69
N THR A 111 0.32 4.07 -24.07
CA THR A 111 0.96 4.82 -22.98
C THR A 111 2.46 5.04 -23.15
N ASP A 112 3.09 4.44 -24.13
CA ASP A 112 4.54 4.52 -24.35
C ASP A 112 4.85 4.32 -25.84
N ALA A 113 4.89 5.43 -26.57
CA ALA A 113 5.18 5.44 -28.01
C ALA A 113 6.54 4.78 -28.36
N THR A 114 7.46 4.69 -27.38
CA THR A 114 8.79 4.09 -27.60
C THR A 114 8.81 2.57 -27.44
N GLY A 115 7.79 1.98 -26.85
CA GLY A 115 7.68 0.54 -26.59
C GLY A 115 8.59 0.00 -25.48
N LYS A 116 9.38 0.85 -24.84
CA LYS A 116 10.45 0.47 -23.91
C LYS A 116 9.96 -0.06 -22.57
N THR A 117 8.66 0.15 -22.22
CA THR A 117 8.06 -0.41 -20.99
C THR A 117 7.76 -1.92 -21.11
N ALA A 118 7.63 -2.46 -22.33
CA ALA A 118 7.22 -3.86 -22.56
C ALA A 118 8.12 -4.92 -21.88
N PRO A 119 9.46 -4.85 -21.93
CA PRO A 119 10.32 -5.84 -21.27
C PRO A 119 10.05 -5.96 -19.76
N ALA A 120 9.82 -4.85 -19.07
CA ALA A 120 9.53 -4.86 -17.64
C ALA A 120 8.16 -5.51 -17.32
N LEU A 121 7.16 -5.27 -18.18
CA LEU A 121 5.84 -5.89 -18.06
C LEU A 121 5.88 -7.41 -18.32
N PHE A 122 6.59 -7.86 -19.35
CA PHE A 122 6.74 -9.30 -19.59
C PHE A 122 7.54 -9.99 -18.49
N ALA A 123 8.53 -9.33 -17.91
CA ALA A 123 9.34 -9.87 -16.81
C ALA A 123 8.52 -10.13 -15.53
N VAL A 124 7.48 -9.35 -15.28
CA VAL A 124 6.62 -9.52 -14.09
C VAL A 124 5.39 -10.39 -14.36
N ALA A 125 5.03 -10.65 -15.61
CA ALA A 125 3.83 -11.42 -15.95
C ALA A 125 3.76 -12.78 -15.22
N PRO A 126 4.83 -13.61 -15.12
CA PRO A 126 4.77 -14.88 -14.40
C PRO A 126 4.53 -14.73 -12.89
N ALA A 127 4.80 -13.56 -12.32
CA ALA A 127 4.52 -13.31 -10.90
C ALA A 127 3.03 -13.43 -10.57
N VAL A 128 2.14 -13.16 -11.53
CA VAL A 128 0.69 -13.33 -11.36
C VAL A 128 0.35 -14.80 -11.05
N LEU A 129 0.94 -15.74 -11.82
CA LEU A 129 0.76 -17.16 -11.58
C LEU A 129 1.25 -17.59 -10.20
N PHE A 130 2.49 -17.22 -9.86
CA PHE A 130 3.08 -17.61 -8.57
C PHE A 130 2.33 -16.99 -7.40
N SER A 131 1.86 -15.75 -7.52
CA SER A 131 1.03 -15.10 -6.52
C SER A 131 -0.28 -15.84 -6.28
N CYS A 132 -0.98 -16.25 -7.34
CA CYS A 132 -2.23 -17.01 -7.20
C CYS A 132 -2.00 -18.35 -6.49
N ILE A 133 -0.96 -19.10 -6.87
CA ILE A 133 -0.69 -20.40 -6.25
C ILE A 133 -0.27 -20.21 -4.77
N LEU A 134 0.58 -19.22 -4.49
CA LEU A 134 1.03 -18.91 -3.14
C LEU A 134 -0.13 -18.52 -2.22
N SER A 135 -1.17 -17.87 -2.77
CA SER A 135 -2.38 -17.48 -2.04
C SER A 135 -3.14 -18.67 -1.46
N ALA A 136 -3.20 -19.80 -2.16
CA ALA A 136 -3.82 -21.02 -1.64
C ALA A 136 -3.05 -21.58 -0.45
N GLU A 137 -1.72 -21.55 -0.51
CA GLU A 137 -0.86 -22.02 0.58
C GLU A 137 -1.00 -21.13 1.82
N ARG A 138 -0.89 -19.79 1.65
CA ARG A 138 -1.06 -18.82 2.75
C ARG A 138 -2.45 -18.96 3.39
N GLY A 139 -3.51 -18.93 2.59
CA GLY A 139 -4.89 -19.04 3.08
C GLY A 139 -5.16 -20.34 3.82
N TYR A 140 -4.55 -21.45 3.40
CA TYR A 140 -4.67 -22.72 4.11
C TYR A 140 -4.09 -22.65 5.52
N TYR A 141 -2.84 -22.21 5.65
CA TYR A 141 -2.18 -22.11 6.96
C TYR A 141 -2.83 -21.05 7.87
N GLU A 142 -3.27 -19.93 7.32
CA GLU A 142 -4.04 -18.93 8.06
C GLU A 142 -5.36 -19.51 8.60
N GLY A 143 -6.06 -20.30 7.79
CA GLY A 143 -7.26 -21.02 8.20
C GLY A 143 -7.03 -22.04 9.31
N LEU A 144 -5.83 -22.59 9.40
CA LEU A 144 -5.37 -23.46 10.50
C LEU A 144 -4.87 -22.66 11.73
N ASN A 145 -5.04 -21.33 11.76
CA ASN A 145 -4.47 -20.44 12.79
C ASN A 145 -2.93 -20.48 12.88
N ASN A 146 -2.23 -20.94 11.84
CA ASN A 146 -0.78 -20.95 11.76
C ASN A 146 -0.32 -19.82 10.83
N MET A 147 -0.04 -18.65 11.41
CA MET A 147 0.37 -17.44 10.67
C MET A 147 1.85 -17.42 10.29
N LEU A 148 2.68 -18.33 10.83
CA LEU A 148 4.12 -18.34 10.63
C LEU A 148 4.52 -18.55 9.16
N PRO A 149 3.94 -19.51 8.41
CA PRO A 149 4.30 -19.69 7.00
C PRO A 149 3.98 -18.47 6.14
N THR A 150 2.87 -17.78 6.38
CA THR A 150 2.52 -16.53 5.70
C THR A 150 3.55 -15.45 5.99
N ALA A 151 3.82 -15.16 7.26
CA ALA A 151 4.76 -14.11 7.65
C ALA A 151 6.18 -14.32 7.09
N VAL A 152 6.71 -15.55 7.18
CA VAL A 152 8.05 -15.85 6.64
C VAL A 152 8.06 -15.82 5.12
N SER A 153 7.00 -16.29 4.45
CA SER A 153 6.92 -16.21 2.99
C SER A 153 6.87 -14.75 2.49
N GLU A 154 6.18 -13.85 3.20
CA GLU A 154 6.18 -12.41 2.88
C GLU A 154 7.56 -11.78 3.04
N LEU A 155 8.27 -12.11 4.12
CA LEU A 155 9.63 -11.66 4.34
C LEU A 155 10.59 -12.22 3.28
N THR A 156 10.46 -13.50 2.91
CA THR A 156 11.26 -14.14 1.85
C THR A 156 11.05 -13.43 0.52
N GLU A 157 9.80 -13.18 0.14
CA GLU A 157 9.46 -12.44 -1.08
C GLU A 157 10.08 -11.03 -1.09
N ALA A 158 9.96 -10.30 0.03
CA ALA A 158 10.48 -8.95 0.15
C ALA A 158 12.02 -8.91 0.11
N LEU A 159 12.68 -9.83 0.81
CA LEU A 159 14.15 -9.94 0.82
C LEU A 159 14.71 -10.36 -0.53
N CYS A 160 14.10 -11.35 -1.19
CA CYS A 160 14.51 -11.76 -2.53
C CYS A 160 14.36 -10.61 -3.53
N LYS A 161 13.25 -9.88 -3.48
CA LYS A 161 13.06 -8.68 -4.31
C LYS A 161 14.13 -7.62 -4.03
N LEU A 162 14.45 -7.35 -2.77
CA LEU A 162 15.48 -6.38 -2.38
C LEU A 162 16.86 -6.82 -2.88
N ILE A 163 17.27 -8.06 -2.62
CA ILE A 163 18.63 -8.53 -2.91
C ILE A 163 18.77 -8.87 -4.39
N LEU A 164 17.91 -9.75 -4.91
CA LEU A 164 18.02 -10.25 -6.28
C LEU A 164 17.52 -9.22 -7.29
N GLY A 165 16.38 -8.55 -7.02
CA GLY A 165 15.80 -7.57 -7.93
C GLY A 165 16.66 -6.31 -8.06
N LEU A 166 17.10 -5.73 -6.93
CA LEU A 166 17.98 -4.56 -6.94
C LEU A 166 19.37 -4.91 -7.48
N GLY A 167 19.94 -6.05 -7.05
CA GLY A 167 21.24 -6.53 -7.55
C GLY A 167 21.25 -6.78 -9.05
N ALA A 168 20.24 -7.50 -9.57
CA ALA A 168 20.09 -7.76 -10.99
C ALA A 168 19.91 -6.47 -11.80
N ALA A 169 19.08 -5.53 -11.33
CA ALA A 169 18.92 -4.24 -11.99
C ALA A 169 20.24 -3.48 -12.10
N PHE A 170 20.97 -3.38 -10.98
CA PHE A 170 22.23 -2.67 -10.93
C PHE A 170 23.31 -3.31 -11.84
N ILE A 171 23.43 -4.65 -11.83
CA ILE A 171 24.35 -5.39 -12.68
C ILE A 171 23.97 -5.21 -14.15
N THR A 172 22.68 -5.34 -14.49
CA THR A 172 22.19 -5.20 -15.87
C THR A 172 22.47 -3.81 -16.42
N VAL A 173 22.18 -2.74 -15.65
CA VAL A 173 22.48 -1.38 -16.09
C VAL A 173 23.98 -1.16 -16.28
N ARG A 174 24.82 -1.69 -15.39
CA ARG A 174 26.28 -1.59 -15.55
C ARG A 174 26.84 -2.32 -16.75
N LEU A 175 26.31 -3.50 -17.05
CA LEU A 175 26.79 -4.33 -18.16
C LEU A 175 26.28 -3.86 -19.52
N THR A 176 25.03 -3.41 -19.60
CA THR A 176 24.36 -3.10 -20.87
C THR A 176 24.27 -1.60 -21.15
N GLY A 177 24.45 -0.75 -20.15
CA GLY A 177 24.16 0.69 -20.22
C GLY A 177 22.67 1.03 -20.38
N SER A 178 21.78 0.02 -20.32
CA SER A 178 20.35 0.19 -20.63
C SER A 178 19.48 0.16 -19.36
N THR A 179 18.81 1.27 -19.08
CA THR A 179 17.84 1.39 -17.99
C THR A 179 16.56 0.60 -18.27
N VAL A 180 16.24 0.33 -19.53
CA VAL A 180 15.10 -0.50 -19.96
C VAL A 180 15.26 -1.93 -19.45
N TRP A 181 16.42 -2.54 -19.74
CA TRP A 181 16.74 -3.90 -19.27
C TRP A 181 16.97 -3.94 -17.77
N GLY A 182 17.48 -2.85 -17.17
CA GLY A 182 17.56 -2.69 -15.71
C GLY A 182 16.19 -2.73 -15.05
N ALA A 183 15.19 -2.03 -15.60
CA ALA A 183 13.82 -2.06 -15.13
C ALA A 183 13.19 -3.47 -15.29
N ALA A 184 13.46 -4.15 -16.41
CA ALA A 184 13.02 -5.52 -16.61
C ALA A 184 13.64 -6.48 -15.58
N ALA A 185 14.93 -6.34 -15.30
CA ALA A 185 15.63 -7.15 -14.29
C ALA A 185 15.06 -6.90 -12.86
N ALA A 186 14.74 -5.64 -12.52
CA ALA A 186 14.07 -5.33 -11.25
C ALA A 186 12.70 -6.01 -11.14
N MET A 187 11.90 -6.00 -12.22
CA MET A 187 10.60 -6.65 -12.28
C MET A 187 10.71 -8.18 -12.28
N ALA A 188 11.72 -8.76 -12.93
CA ALA A 188 12.04 -10.18 -12.82
C ALA A 188 12.37 -10.57 -11.37
N GLY A 189 13.03 -9.70 -10.63
CA GLY A 189 13.28 -9.88 -9.19
C GLY A 189 12.00 -10.05 -8.35
N ILE A 190 10.90 -9.41 -8.73
CA ILE A 190 9.58 -9.63 -8.10
C ILE A 190 9.08 -11.03 -8.42
N THR A 191 9.17 -11.47 -9.68
CA THR A 191 8.77 -12.81 -10.11
C THR A 191 9.56 -13.89 -9.37
N VAL A 192 10.87 -13.73 -9.28
CA VAL A 192 11.76 -14.66 -8.57
C VAL A 192 11.44 -14.66 -7.07
N GLY A 193 11.21 -13.48 -6.47
CA GLY A 193 10.84 -13.37 -5.06
C GLY A 193 9.55 -14.12 -4.71
N THR A 194 8.52 -13.98 -5.55
CA THR A 194 7.25 -14.69 -5.38
C THR A 194 7.41 -16.20 -5.56
N LEU A 195 8.27 -16.63 -6.51
CA LEU A 195 8.62 -18.04 -6.69
C LEU A 195 9.32 -18.61 -5.44
N PHE A 196 10.31 -17.90 -4.88
CA PHE A 196 11.00 -18.35 -3.65
C PHE A 196 10.05 -18.41 -2.44
N ALA A 197 9.13 -17.45 -2.31
CA ALA A 197 8.09 -17.50 -1.29
C ALA A 197 7.19 -18.74 -1.43
N PHE A 198 6.80 -19.07 -2.66
CA PHE A 198 6.04 -20.29 -2.94
C PHE A 198 6.86 -21.56 -2.62
N LEU A 199 8.11 -21.64 -3.03
CA LEU A 199 8.99 -22.76 -2.73
C LEU A 199 9.15 -22.95 -1.22
N TYR A 200 9.34 -21.84 -0.48
CA TYR A 200 9.40 -21.88 0.98
C TYR A 200 8.14 -22.51 1.59
N THR A 201 6.94 -22.06 1.20
CA THR A 201 5.69 -22.61 1.74
C THR A 201 5.53 -24.10 1.40
N ARG A 202 5.98 -24.54 0.22
CA ARG A 202 5.98 -25.97 -0.17
C ARG A 202 6.96 -26.80 0.65
N ILE A 203 8.17 -26.27 0.91
CA ILE A 203 9.16 -26.94 1.76
C ILE A 203 8.63 -27.02 3.19
N TYR A 204 8.05 -25.93 3.71
CA TYR A 204 7.44 -25.92 5.04
C TYR A 204 6.34 -26.98 5.15
N ALA A 205 5.46 -27.08 4.16
CA ALA A 205 4.39 -28.09 4.12
C ALA A 205 4.92 -29.54 4.17
N LYS A 206 6.04 -29.82 3.50
CA LYS A 206 6.67 -31.15 3.53
C LYS A 206 7.35 -31.45 4.87
N LEU A 207 7.99 -30.46 5.49
CA LEU A 207 8.78 -30.66 6.70
C LEU A 207 7.95 -30.64 7.99
N LYS A 208 6.95 -29.76 8.06
CA LYS A 208 6.15 -29.52 9.28
C LYS A 208 4.72 -30.04 9.19
N GLY A 209 4.24 -30.34 7.98
CA GLY A 209 2.86 -30.76 7.75
C GLY A 209 1.84 -29.65 8.00
N ASP A 210 0.60 -30.06 8.16
CA ASP A 210 -0.55 -29.18 8.41
C ASP A 210 -1.12 -29.30 9.85
N GLY A 211 -0.54 -30.16 10.66
CA GLY A 211 -1.00 -30.42 12.03
C GLY A 211 -2.28 -31.28 12.13
N ILE A 212 -2.88 -31.67 11.00
CA ILE A 212 -4.05 -32.56 10.99
C ILE A 212 -3.55 -34.01 11.07
N THR A 213 -3.84 -34.70 12.18
CA THR A 213 -3.42 -36.08 12.40
C THR A 213 -4.30 -37.08 11.63
N ALA A 214 -3.82 -38.31 11.49
CA ALA A 214 -4.60 -39.39 10.88
C ALA A 214 -5.90 -39.66 11.66
N GLU A 215 -5.84 -39.64 12.99
CA GLU A 215 -6.97 -39.81 13.89
C GLU A 215 -8.05 -38.73 13.69
N MET A 216 -7.64 -37.45 13.52
CA MET A 216 -8.58 -36.36 13.21
C MET A 216 -9.29 -36.57 11.86
N LEU A 217 -8.59 -37.18 10.90
CA LEU A 217 -9.19 -37.50 9.60
C LEU A 217 -10.14 -38.69 9.67
N GLU A 218 -9.81 -39.71 10.43
CA GLU A 218 -10.67 -40.90 10.61
C GLU A 218 -11.98 -40.53 11.30
N ASN A 219 -11.91 -39.70 12.34
CA ASN A 219 -13.07 -39.22 13.09
C ASN A 219 -13.85 -38.08 12.37
N SER A 220 -13.36 -37.60 11.23
CA SER A 220 -14.03 -36.56 10.45
C SER A 220 -15.18 -37.14 9.62
N PRO A 221 -16.33 -36.44 9.56
CA PRO A 221 -17.43 -36.85 8.68
C PRO A 221 -16.98 -36.99 7.21
N GLU A 222 -17.76 -37.70 6.42
CA GLU A 222 -17.52 -37.77 4.98
C GLU A 222 -17.53 -36.38 4.35
N PRO A 223 -16.63 -36.12 3.39
CA PRO A 223 -16.51 -34.81 2.79
C PRO A 223 -17.76 -34.43 1.98
N GLN A 224 -18.11 -33.17 2.00
CA GLN A 224 -19.18 -32.60 1.15
C GLN A 224 -18.87 -32.81 -0.33
N SER A 225 -19.93 -32.69 -1.16
CA SER A 225 -19.76 -32.64 -2.61
C SER A 225 -18.72 -31.57 -3.00
N GLY A 226 -17.71 -31.96 -3.77
CA GLY A 226 -16.66 -31.04 -4.23
C GLY A 226 -17.23 -29.86 -5.03
N THR A 227 -18.37 -30.05 -5.71
CA THR A 227 -19.07 -29.02 -6.50
C THR A 227 -19.67 -27.94 -5.61
N ASP A 228 -20.31 -28.33 -4.50
CA ASP A 228 -20.94 -27.39 -3.58
C ASP A 228 -19.89 -26.61 -2.78
N ALA A 229 -18.83 -27.29 -2.34
CA ALA A 229 -17.68 -26.65 -1.69
C ALA A 229 -17.02 -25.61 -2.62
N PHE A 230 -16.86 -25.96 -3.90
CA PHE A 230 -16.28 -25.06 -4.90
C PHE A 230 -17.16 -23.83 -5.17
N LYS A 231 -18.48 -24.03 -5.35
CA LYS A 231 -19.44 -22.94 -5.55
C LYS A 231 -19.46 -21.97 -4.37
N LYS A 232 -19.49 -22.51 -3.15
CA LYS A 232 -19.44 -21.71 -1.91
C LYS A 232 -18.14 -20.90 -1.85
N MET A 233 -17.00 -21.51 -2.19
CA MET A 233 -15.70 -20.85 -2.21
C MET A 233 -15.66 -19.68 -3.21
N ILE A 234 -16.14 -19.86 -4.45
CA ILE A 234 -16.17 -18.79 -5.46
C ILE A 234 -17.06 -17.62 -5.00
N LEU A 235 -18.25 -17.92 -4.47
CA LEU A 235 -19.17 -16.90 -3.97
C LEU A 235 -18.58 -16.07 -2.83
N LEU A 236 -17.72 -16.65 -1.99
CA LEU A 236 -17.02 -15.96 -0.94
C LEU A 236 -15.79 -15.19 -1.47
N THR A 237 -15.07 -15.76 -2.43
CA THR A 237 -13.83 -15.19 -2.97
C THR A 237 -14.08 -13.91 -3.76
N LEU A 238 -15.10 -13.91 -4.62
CA LEU A 238 -15.31 -12.83 -5.59
C LEU A 238 -15.52 -11.45 -4.94
N PRO A 239 -16.40 -11.26 -3.94
CA PRO A 239 -16.57 -9.95 -3.29
C PRO A 239 -15.30 -9.46 -2.59
N ILE A 240 -14.57 -10.36 -1.91
CA ILE A 240 -13.34 -10.02 -1.19
C ILE A 240 -12.24 -9.61 -2.19
N ALA A 241 -12.10 -10.35 -3.28
CA ALA A 241 -11.15 -10.07 -4.34
C ALA A 241 -11.44 -8.73 -5.03
N LEU A 242 -12.70 -8.41 -5.32
CA LEU A 242 -13.10 -7.12 -5.89
C LEU A 242 -12.80 -5.95 -4.95
N THR A 243 -12.99 -6.12 -3.65
CA THR A 243 -12.65 -5.08 -2.66
C THR A 243 -11.14 -4.82 -2.63
N SER A 244 -10.30 -5.85 -2.73
CA SER A 244 -8.84 -5.69 -2.74
C SER A 244 -8.30 -5.03 -4.01
N LEU A 245 -9.00 -5.18 -5.14
CA LEU A 245 -8.67 -4.48 -6.38
C LEU A 245 -8.81 -2.96 -6.25
N THR A 246 -9.91 -2.49 -5.64
CA THR A 246 -10.24 -1.05 -5.61
C THR A 246 -9.17 -0.19 -4.96
N VAL A 247 -8.44 -0.72 -4.00
CA VAL A 247 -7.36 0.00 -3.30
C VAL A 247 -6.15 0.27 -4.21
N ASN A 248 -5.90 -0.59 -5.20
CA ASN A 248 -4.74 -0.49 -6.10
C ASN A 248 -5.08 0.02 -7.51
N ILE A 249 -6.35 0.34 -7.79
CA ILE A 249 -6.76 0.96 -9.05
C ILE A 249 -6.20 2.40 -9.22
N PRO A 250 -6.16 3.26 -8.18
CA PRO A 250 -5.65 4.63 -8.34
C PRO A 250 -4.25 4.76 -8.97
N PRO A 251 -3.21 3.99 -8.61
CA PRO A 251 -1.93 4.00 -9.31
C PRO A 251 -2.02 3.52 -10.77
N MET A 252 -2.88 2.52 -11.04
CA MET A 252 -3.08 2.03 -12.40
C MET A 252 -3.70 3.11 -13.30
N ILE A 253 -4.64 3.91 -12.78
CA ILE A 253 -5.20 5.07 -13.50
C ILE A 253 -4.09 6.02 -13.90
N ASP A 254 -3.15 6.32 -13.00
CA ASP A 254 -2.02 7.21 -13.32
C ASP A 254 -1.12 6.62 -14.41
N ALA A 255 -0.93 5.30 -14.45
CA ALA A 255 -0.15 4.64 -15.49
C ALA A 255 -0.74 4.84 -16.90
N PHE A 256 -2.07 4.94 -17.01
CA PHE A 256 -2.74 5.26 -18.25
C PHE A 256 -2.82 6.77 -18.51
N THR A 257 -3.32 7.55 -17.55
CA THR A 257 -3.71 8.94 -17.78
C THR A 257 -2.51 9.88 -17.87
N VAL A 258 -1.45 9.67 -17.08
CA VAL A 258 -0.30 10.58 -17.05
C VAL A 258 0.48 10.49 -18.36
N LYS A 259 0.92 9.27 -18.73
CA LYS A 259 1.74 9.12 -19.95
C LYS A 259 0.96 9.48 -21.21
N SER A 260 -0.26 8.95 -21.38
CA SER A 260 -1.08 9.28 -22.55
C SER A 260 -1.51 10.75 -22.59
N GLY A 261 -1.71 11.39 -21.44
CA GLY A 261 -2.00 12.81 -21.36
C GLY A 261 -0.81 13.68 -21.76
N LEU A 262 0.40 13.34 -21.31
CA LEU A 262 1.63 14.03 -21.69
C LEU A 262 1.97 13.81 -23.18
N GLU A 263 1.75 12.61 -23.71
CA GLU A 263 1.92 12.35 -25.16
C GLU A 263 0.93 13.19 -26.00
N ARG A 264 -0.32 13.35 -25.54
CA ARG A 264 -1.30 14.24 -26.19
C ARG A 264 -0.86 15.70 -26.14
N LEU A 265 -0.29 16.17 -25.03
CA LEU A 265 0.25 17.53 -24.94
C LEU A 265 1.37 17.74 -25.95
N ILE A 266 2.29 16.79 -26.09
CA ILE A 266 3.36 16.85 -27.08
C ILE A 266 2.79 16.87 -28.51
N SER A 267 1.84 15.99 -28.81
CA SER A 267 1.20 15.94 -30.13
C SER A 267 0.36 17.16 -30.46
N SER A 268 -0.12 17.90 -29.47
CA SER A 268 -0.82 19.19 -29.64
C SER A 268 0.11 20.39 -29.82
N GLY A 269 1.43 20.15 -29.88
CA GLY A 269 2.42 21.20 -30.11
C GLY A 269 3.04 21.79 -28.83
N THR A 270 2.73 21.24 -27.65
CA THR A 270 3.35 21.70 -26.40
C THR A 270 4.77 21.15 -26.27
N ASP A 271 5.76 22.02 -26.18
CA ASP A 271 7.16 21.60 -25.93
C ASP A 271 7.44 21.55 -24.41
N LEU A 272 7.43 20.34 -23.87
CA LEU A 272 7.74 20.10 -22.44
C LEU A 272 9.19 20.45 -22.10
N ARG A 273 10.10 20.53 -23.08
CA ARG A 273 11.49 20.95 -22.85
C ARG A 273 11.57 22.42 -22.45
N GLU A 274 10.69 23.29 -22.99
CA GLU A 274 10.61 24.69 -22.58
C GLU A 274 10.06 24.83 -21.16
N ILE A 275 9.01 24.07 -20.82
CA ILE A 275 8.39 24.11 -19.49
C ILE A 275 9.38 23.71 -18.39
N TYR A 276 10.21 22.71 -18.66
CA TYR A 276 11.15 22.16 -17.68
C TYR A 276 12.60 22.56 -17.96
N ARG A 277 12.84 23.56 -18.82
CA ARG A 277 14.19 23.97 -19.25
C ARG A 277 15.10 24.26 -18.05
N SER A 278 14.63 25.07 -17.09
CA SER A 278 15.40 25.45 -15.91
C SER A 278 15.83 24.27 -15.03
N VAL A 279 15.09 23.16 -15.07
CA VAL A 279 15.37 21.97 -14.26
C VAL A 279 16.41 21.06 -14.91
N PHE A 280 16.55 21.12 -16.24
CA PHE A 280 17.44 20.25 -17.01
C PHE A 280 18.67 20.97 -17.58
N GLU A 281 18.86 22.28 -17.32
CA GLU A 281 19.98 23.05 -17.86
C GLU A 281 21.36 22.44 -17.52
N ASN A 282 21.54 21.93 -16.30
CA ASN A 282 22.82 21.41 -15.84
C ASN A 282 23.10 19.95 -16.28
N GLY A 283 22.04 19.17 -16.57
CA GLY A 283 22.13 17.73 -16.87
C GLY A 283 21.93 17.34 -18.34
N GLY A 284 21.69 18.33 -19.20
CA GLY A 284 21.28 18.10 -20.60
C GLY A 284 19.78 17.82 -20.73
N ILE A 285 19.13 18.51 -21.68
CA ILE A 285 17.68 18.40 -21.90
C ILE A 285 17.36 17.09 -22.58
N PRO A 286 16.52 16.20 -21.98
CA PRO A 286 16.13 14.93 -22.59
C PRO A 286 15.39 15.11 -23.93
N ALA A 287 15.38 14.06 -24.75
CA ALA A 287 14.55 14.05 -25.96
C ALA A 287 13.06 14.21 -25.57
N LEU A 288 12.30 14.97 -26.36
CA LEU A 288 10.89 15.25 -26.08
C LEU A 288 10.06 13.96 -25.89
N SER A 289 10.35 12.93 -26.65
CA SER A 289 9.70 11.62 -26.55
C SER A 289 9.98 10.86 -25.22
N ALA A 290 11.03 11.23 -24.48
CA ALA A 290 11.35 10.60 -23.20
C ALA A 290 10.59 11.23 -22.02
N PHE A 291 10.09 12.47 -22.17
CA PHE A 291 9.43 13.21 -21.08
C PHE A 291 8.25 12.48 -20.44
N PRO A 292 7.32 11.83 -21.16
CA PRO A 292 6.19 11.15 -20.54
C PRO A 292 6.63 10.08 -19.53
N VAL A 293 7.62 9.27 -19.90
CA VAL A 293 8.13 8.20 -19.03
C VAL A 293 8.99 8.75 -17.91
N LEU A 294 9.84 9.75 -18.20
CA LEU A 294 10.71 10.41 -17.22
C LEU A 294 9.87 11.09 -16.12
N LEU A 295 8.89 11.90 -16.49
CA LEU A 295 7.99 12.56 -15.53
C LEU A 295 7.16 11.56 -14.74
N TYR A 296 6.77 10.44 -15.37
CA TYR A 296 6.11 9.35 -14.67
C TYR A 296 7.06 8.66 -13.65
N GLY A 297 8.33 8.55 -13.95
CA GLY A 297 9.36 8.07 -13.03
C GLY A 297 9.52 8.97 -11.81
N ILE A 298 9.61 10.29 -12.03
CA ILE A 298 9.68 11.28 -10.95
C ILE A 298 8.42 11.22 -10.07
N ARG A 299 7.23 11.12 -10.70
CA ARG A 299 5.97 10.87 -9.99
C ARG A 299 6.05 9.60 -9.13
N GLY A 300 6.59 8.51 -9.66
CA GLY A 300 6.76 7.24 -8.97
C GLY A 300 7.66 7.35 -7.73
N LYS A 301 8.73 8.16 -7.80
CA LYS A 301 9.62 8.47 -6.68
C LYS A 301 8.88 9.21 -5.56
N ALA A 302 8.17 10.30 -5.89
CA ALA A 302 7.36 11.04 -4.93
C ALA A 302 6.25 10.17 -4.31
N TYR A 303 5.55 9.38 -5.14
CA TYR A 303 4.52 8.46 -4.69
C TYR A 303 5.06 7.37 -3.75
N THR A 304 6.30 6.92 -3.94
CA THR A 304 6.93 5.92 -3.06
C THR A 304 7.08 6.45 -1.63
N VAL A 305 7.48 7.70 -1.47
CA VAL A 305 7.60 8.35 -0.15
C VAL A 305 6.22 8.59 0.47
N PHE A 306 5.29 9.15 -0.31
CA PHE A 306 3.91 9.37 0.13
C PHE A 306 3.26 8.08 0.64
N ASN A 307 3.42 6.97 -0.08
CA ASN A 307 2.75 5.70 0.22
C ASN A 307 3.18 5.06 1.57
N LEU A 308 4.27 5.52 2.17
CA LEU A 308 4.64 5.11 3.52
C LEU A 308 3.59 5.52 4.55
N VAL A 309 2.95 6.69 4.39
CA VAL A 309 1.95 7.18 5.35
C VAL A 309 0.72 6.25 5.43
N PRO A 310 -0.04 5.99 4.35
CA PRO A 310 -1.15 5.06 4.40
C PRO A 310 -0.71 3.61 4.68
N ALA A 311 0.52 3.25 4.31
CA ALA A 311 1.06 1.93 4.58
C ALA A 311 1.23 1.66 6.09
N PHE A 312 1.75 2.59 6.87
CA PHE A 312 1.80 2.47 8.33
C PHE A 312 0.42 2.54 8.96
N ALA A 313 -0.44 3.44 8.49
CA ALA A 313 -1.80 3.56 9.01
C ALA A 313 -2.65 2.30 8.78
N SER A 314 -2.39 1.54 7.70
CA SER A 314 -3.12 0.30 7.42
C SER A 314 -2.96 -0.78 8.48
N VAL A 315 -1.82 -0.81 9.18
CA VAL A 315 -1.56 -1.77 10.27
C VAL A 315 -2.51 -1.52 11.45
N ILE A 316 -2.82 -0.25 11.73
CA ILE A 316 -3.79 0.15 12.77
C ILE A 316 -5.19 -0.35 12.40
N GLY A 317 -5.58 -0.19 11.13
CA GLY A 317 -6.89 -0.61 10.63
C GLY A 317 -7.15 -2.11 10.86
N VAL A 318 -6.18 -2.95 10.53
CA VAL A 318 -6.30 -4.42 10.70
C VAL A 318 -6.44 -4.80 12.17
N GLY A 319 -5.66 -4.17 13.06
CA GLY A 319 -5.69 -4.46 14.51
C GLY A 319 -7.00 -4.06 15.20
N ALA A 320 -7.73 -3.09 14.65
CA ALA A 320 -8.94 -2.52 15.23
C ALA A 320 -10.22 -3.35 14.96
N VAL A 321 -10.24 -4.11 13.87
CA VAL A 321 -11.46 -4.81 13.41
C VAL A 321 -12.04 -5.75 14.45
N PRO A 322 -11.28 -6.65 15.15
CA PRO A 322 -11.87 -7.60 16.07
C PRO A 322 -12.56 -6.95 17.27
N ALA A 323 -11.91 -5.96 17.92
CA ALA A 323 -12.46 -5.28 19.08
C ALA A 323 -13.71 -4.45 18.72
N THR A 324 -13.68 -3.77 17.59
CA THR A 324 -14.82 -2.99 17.09
C THR A 324 -16.00 -3.88 16.71
N ALA A 325 -15.74 -5.02 16.05
CA ALA A 325 -16.78 -5.99 15.68
C ALA A 325 -17.43 -6.63 16.92
N ALA A 326 -16.64 -6.96 17.96
CA ALA A 326 -17.16 -7.51 19.21
C ALA A 326 -18.07 -6.51 19.92
N ALA A 327 -17.66 -5.23 20.04
CA ALA A 327 -18.47 -4.18 20.66
C ALA A 327 -19.77 -3.91 19.86
N ALA A 328 -19.69 -3.93 18.52
CA ALA A 328 -20.86 -3.77 17.66
C ALA A 328 -21.86 -4.93 17.81
N ALA A 329 -21.37 -6.19 17.84
CA ALA A 329 -22.21 -7.38 18.01
C ALA A 329 -22.90 -7.45 19.37
N GLN A 330 -22.27 -6.93 20.42
CA GLN A 330 -22.84 -6.84 21.78
C GLN A 330 -23.80 -5.67 21.96
N GLY A 331 -23.95 -4.77 20.99
CA GLY A 331 -24.76 -3.57 21.11
C GLY A 331 -24.20 -2.56 22.13
N ASN A 332 -22.94 -2.71 22.56
CA ASN A 332 -22.30 -1.83 23.53
C ASN A 332 -21.81 -0.53 22.86
N THR A 333 -22.69 0.45 22.79
CA THR A 333 -22.43 1.74 22.12
C THR A 333 -21.30 2.54 22.78
N ALA A 334 -21.12 2.44 24.11
CA ALA A 334 -20.06 3.14 24.82
C ALA A 334 -18.67 2.59 24.44
N GLU A 335 -18.53 1.28 24.43
CA GLU A 335 -17.29 0.60 24.02
C GLU A 335 -17.02 0.76 22.53
N LEU A 336 -18.05 0.69 21.71
CA LEU A 336 -17.95 0.94 20.27
C LEU A 336 -17.42 2.36 19.99
N LYS A 337 -17.96 3.37 20.68
CA LYS A 337 -17.50 4.76 20.57
C LYS A 337 -16.05 4.93 21.03
N LYS A 338 -15.68 4.30 22.16
CA LYS A 338 -14.30 4.28 22.66
C LYS A 338 -13.35 3.70 21.61
N ASN A 339 -13.67 2.51 21.08
CA ASN A 339 -12.82 1.83 20.09
C ASN A 339 -12.66 2.64 18.81
N ILE A 340 -13.76 3.18 18.24
CA ILE A 340 -13.72 4.02 17.04
C ILE A 340 -12.83 5.26 17.26
N ASN A 341 -13.02 5.98 18.37
CA ASN A 341 -12.23 7.17 18.67
C ASN A 341 -10.75 6.84 18.87
N THR A 342 -10.41 5.75 19.55
CA THR A 342 -9.03 5.31 19.78
C THR A 342 -8.34 4.96 18.46
N VAL A 343 -9.01 4.23 17.57
CA VAL A 343 -8.47 3.83 16.27
C VAL A 343 -8.22 5.04 15.38
N LEU A 344 -9.21 5.92 15.26
CA LEU A 344 -9.08 7.13 14.43
C LEU A 344 -8.05 8.10 15.00
N LYS A 345 -7.98 8.24 16.33
CA LYS A 345 -6.96 9.06 17.00
C LYS A 345 -5.55 8.50 16.74
N THR A 346 -5.36 7.19 16.88
CA THR A 346 -4.06 6.56 16.60
C THR A 346 -3.64 6.77 15.15
N ALA A 347 -4.58 6.65 14.20
CA ALA A 347 -4.34 6.97 12.79
C ALA A 347 -3.96 8.45 12.59
N ALA A 348 -4.65 9.37 13.26
CA ALA A 348 -4.35 10.80 13.21
C ALA A 348 -2.95 11.12 13.75
N LEU A 349 -2.59 10.52 14.90
CA LEU A 349 -1.30 10.73 15.55
C LEU A 349 -0.10 10.33 14.68
N ILE A 350 -0.27 9.38 13.76
CA ILE A 350 0.78 8.93 12.85
C ILE A 350 0.71 9.67 11.52
N SER A 351 -0.48 9.80 10.94
CA SER A 351 -0.64 10.28 9.57
C SER A 351 -0.55 11.80 9.44
N LEU A 352 -1.10 12.55 10.40
CA LEU A 352 -1.13 14.02 10.30
C LEU A 352 0.27 14.65 10.40
N PRO A 353 1.16 14.29 11.35
CA PRO A 353 2.51 14.86 11.38
C PRO A 353 3.32 14.48 10.15
N ALA A 354 3.18 13.24 9.66
CA ALA A 354 3.82 12.82 8.41
C ALA A 354 3.32 13.66 7.22
N ALA A 355 2.01 13.87 7.10
CA ALA A 355 1.41 14.68 6.05
C ALA A 355 1.88 16.15 6.11
N CYS A 356 1.83 16.79 7.29
CA CYS A 356 2.31 18.16 7.47
C CYS A 356 3.81 18.27 7.22
N GLY A 357 4.61 17.27 7.56
CA GLY A 357 6.03 17.19 7.22
C GLY A 357 6.25 17.14 5.70
N LEU A 358 5.51 16.30 4.97
CA LEU A 358 5.58 16.22 3.50
C LEU A 358 5.18 17.56 2.85
N ILE A 359 4.14 18.22 3.36
CA ILE A 359 3.71 19.55 2.87
C ILE A 359 4.80 20.59 3.11
N ALA A 360 5.40 20.59 4.29
CA ALA A 360 6.33 21.64 4.71
C ALA A 360 7.71 21.53 4.05
N ILE A 361 8.25 20.32 3.92
CA ILE A 361 9.62 20.06 3.48
C ILE A 361 9.75 18.98 2.40
N GLY A 362 8.68 18.75 1.59
CA GLY A 362 8.66 17.72 0.53
C GLY A 362 9.83 17.82 -0.43
N GLY A 363 10.20 19.04 -0.88
CA GLY A 363 11.35 19.27 -1.75
C GLY A 363 12.68 18.86 -1.10
N ARG A 364 12.86 19.13 0.19
CA ARG A 364 14.08 18.72 0.91
C ARG A 364 14.15 17.20 1.14
N ILE A 365 13.00 16.55 1.31
CA ILE A 365 12.94 15.10 1.42
C ILE A 365 13.33 14.43 0.10
N THR A 366 12.83 14.93 -1.03
CA THR A 366 13.20 14.41 -2.36
C THR A 366 14.67 14.70 -2.69
N GLU A 367 15.19 15.89 -2.39
CA GLU A 367 16.60 16.23 -2.53
C GLU A 367 17.52 15.35 -1.65
N PHE A 368 17.07 14.99 -0.45
CA PHE A 368 17.81 14.09 0.45
C PHE A 368 17.85 12.66 -0.07
N LEU A 369 16.75 12.16 -0.64
CA LEU A 369 16.58 10.77 -1.04
C LEU A 369 17.06 10.49 -2.47
N TYR A 370 16.97 11.46 -3.35
CA TYR A 370 17.22 11.31 -4.78
C TYR A 370 18.32 12.27 -5.24
N ASP A 371 19.16 11.76 -6.12
CA ASP A 371 20.40 12.38 -6.56
C ASP A 371 20.27 13.13 -7.92
N THR A 372 19.03 13.27 -8.45
CA THR A 372 18.75 14.01 -9.67
C THR A 372 18.04 15.34 -9.36
N GLU A 373 18.46 16.43 -10.02
CA GLU A 373 17.86 17.77 -9.85
C GLU A 373 16.36 17.76 -10.22
N ALA A 374 15.99 17.06 -11.28
CA ALA A 374 14.61 16.92 -11.70
C ALA A 374 13.73 16.21 -10.62
N SER A 375 14.25 15.16 -9.98
CA SER A 375 13.55 14.51 -8.87
C SER A 375 13.46 15.42 -7.64
N ALA A 376 14.47 16.24 -7.37
CA ALA A 376 14.45 17.16 -6.23
C ALA A 376 13.39 18.25 -6.43
N VAL A 377 13.35 18.89 -7.59
CA VAL A 377 12.43 20.01 -7.88
C VAL A 377 11.02 19.48 -8.18
N ILE A 378 10.84 18.77 -9.29
CA ILE A 378 9.51 18.31 -9.74
C ILE A 378 8.93 17.28 -8.74
N GLY A 379 9.75 16.32 -8.29
CA GLY A 379 9.34 15.35 -7.30
C GLY A 379 9.00 15.97 -5.95
N GLY A 380 9.68 17.04 -5.56
CA GLY A 380 9.42 17.83 -4.36
C GLY A 380 8.07 18.53 -4.38
N GLU A 381 7.72 19.18 -5.49
CA GLU A 381 6.41 19.79 -5.69
C GLU A 381 5.30 18.73 -5.66
N MET A 382 5.50 17.60 -6.35
CA MET A 382 4.57 16.49 -6.30
C MET A 382 4.42 15.91 -4.89
N LEU A 383 5.52 15.77 -4.14
CA LEU A 383 5.48 15.24 -2.78
C LEU A 383 4.75 16.20 -1.83
N THR A 384 4.89 17.51 -2.04
CA THR A 384 4.10 18.52 -1.31
C THR A 384 2.60 18.34 -1.56
N LEU A 385 2.19 18.16 -2.82
CA LEU A 385 0.78 17.86 -3.15
C LEU A 385 0.33 16.51 -2.55
N TYR A 386 1.15 15.49 -2.63
CA TYR A 386 0.86 14.21 -1.97
C TYR A 386 0.79 14.32 -0.44
N GLY A 387 1.44 15.31 0.18
CA GLY A 387 1.26 15.62 1.59
C GLY A 387 -0.18 15.98 1.93
N PHE A 388 -0.86 16.77 1.06
CA PHE A 388 -2.31 17.01 1.22
C PHE A 388 -3.14 15.74 1.05
N ALA A 389 -2.76 14.84 0.14
CA ALA A 389 -3.41 13.53 0.02
C ALA A 389 -3.22 12.68 1.27
N ALA A 390 -2.04 12.76 1.91
CA ALA A 390 -1.70 12.00 3.10
C ALA A 390 -2.56 12.38 4.33
N LEU A 391 -3.06 13.62 4.40
CA LEU A 391 -4.00 14.07 5.44
C LEU A 391 -5.24 13.15 5.51
N PHE A 392 -5.69 12.64 4.38
CA PHE A 392 -6.88 11.80 4.27
C PHE A 392 -6.53 10.32 4.12
N ALA A 393 -5.49 10.01 3.34
CA ALA A 393 -5.09 8.64 3.02
C ALA A 393 -4.82 7.77 4.25
N GLY A 394 -4.24 8.36 5.31
CA GLY A 394 -3.96 7.66 6.56
C GLY A 394 -5.19 7.20 7.33
N PHE A 395 -6.37 7.74 7.05
CA PHE A 395 -7.61 7.34 7.70
C PHE A 395 -8.37 6.26 6.93
N LEU A 396 -8.09 6.06 5.64
CA LEU A 396 -8.92 5.19 4.79
C LEU A 396 -8.92 3.72 5.25
N ALA A 397 -7.75 3.17 5.56
CA ALA A 397 -7.66 1.79 6.02
C ALA A 397 -8.31 1.60 7.41
N PRO A 398 -8.05 2.45 8.43
CA PRO A 398 -8.77 2.43 9.70
C PRO A 398 -10.29 2.58 9.56
N LEU A 399 -10.78 3.55 8.77
CA LEU A 399 -12.21 3.74 8.52
C LEU A 399 -12.82 2.53 7.81
N GLY A 400 -12.14 2.02 6.77
CA GLY A 400 -12.56 0.81 6.06
C GLY A 400 -12.69 -0.38 7.00
N GLY A 401 -11.72 -0.59 7.92
CA GLY A 401 -11.77 -1.63 8.94
C GLY A 401 -12.95 -1.47 9.90
N ILE A 402 -13.20 -0.25 10.39
CA ILE A 402 -14.35 0.06 11.27
C ILE A 402 -15.67 -0.20 10.52
N LEU A 403 -15.80 0.29 9.28
CA LEU A 403 -17.02 0.10 8.47
C LEU A 403 -17.29 -1.37 8.16
N GLN A 404 -16.24 -2.17 7.90
CA GLN A 404 -16.36 -3.62 7.76
C GLN A 404 -16.83 -4.26 9.07
N ALA A 405 -16.28 -3.86 10.22
CA ALA A 405 -16.65 -4.37 11.53
C ALA A 405 -18.13 -4.10 11.88
N VAL A 406 -18.69 -2.97 11.45
CA VAL A 406 -20.12 -2.63 11.65
C VAL A 406 -21.02 -3.10 10.48
N GLY A 407 -20.53 -3.99 9.59
CA GLY A 407 -21.31 -4.60 8.51
C GLY A 407 -21.55 -3.71 7.30
N ARG A 408 -20.80 -2.63 7.11
CA ARG A 408 -20.94 -1.68 6.00
C ARG A 408 -19.86 -1.83 4.92
N GLN A 409 -19.33 -3.03 4.70
CA GLN A 409 -18.27 -3.30 3.71
C GLN A 409 -18.62 -2.86 2.28
N ASN A 410 -19.89 -2.99 1.85
CA ASN A 410 -20.32 -2.56 0.51
C ASN A 410 -20.23 -1.04 0.33
N ALA A 411 -20.41 -0.27 1.39
CA ALA A 411 -20.24 1.18 1.34
C ALA A 411 -18.77 1.57 1.10
N VAL A 412 -17.83 0.88 1.73
CA VAL A 412 -16.39 1.09 1.50
C VAL A 412 -16.04 0.87 0.03
N LEU A 413 -16.56 -0.21 -0.57
CA LEU A 413 -16.37 -0.52 -1.98
C LEU A 413 -16.91 0.61 -2.88
N LEU A 414 -18.15 1.03 -2.62
CA LEU A 414 -18.81 2.09 -3.40
C LEU A 414 -18.08 3.44 -3.25
N ASN A 415 -17.73 3.83 -2.03
CA ASN A 415 -17.04 5.08 -1.74
C ASN A 415 -15.66 5.12 -2.42
N THR A 416 -14.92 4.00 -2.38
CA THR A 416 -13.63 3.86 -3.08
C THR A 416 -13.82 3.95 -4.60
N ALA A 417 -14.87 3.34 -5.15
CA ALA A 417 -15.18 3.44 -6.58
C ALA A 417 -15.51 4.88 -6.99
N VAL A 418 -16.31 5.62 -6.20
CA VAL A 418 -16.61 7.04 -6.44
C VAL A 418 -15.35 7.90 -6.40
N GLY A 419 -14.50 7.76 -5.36
CA GLY A 419 -13.26 8.51 -5.28
C GLY A 419 -12.29 8.19 -6.43
N THR A 420 -12.24 6.92 -6.85
CA THR A 420 -11.44 6.49 -8.00
C THR A 420 -11.95 7.08 -9.32
N ALA A 421 -13.27 7.19 -9.49
CA ALA A 421 -13.88 7.87 -10.65
C ALA A 421 -13.54 9.38 -10.65
N VAL A 422 -13.60 10.04 -9.50
CA VAL A 422 -13.16 11.44 -9.35
C VAL A 422 -11.69 11.58 -9.74
N LYS A 423 -10.82 10.68 -9.26
CA LYS A 423 -9.41 10.68 -9.64
C LYS A 423 -9.23 10.56 -11.16
N LEU A 424 -9.93 9.62 -11.80
CA LEU A 424 -9.86 9.42 -13.24
C LEU A 424 -10.21 10.70 -14.00
N LEU A 425 -11.34 11.32 -13.66
CA LEU A 425 -11.80 12.56 -14.30
C LEU A 425 -10.81 13.72 -14.11
N VAL A 426 -10.38 13.93 -12.86
CA VAL A 426 -9.43 15.02 -12.54
C VAL A 426 -8.08 14.78 -13.21
N SER A 427 -7.56 13.55 -13.20
CA SER A 427 -6.28 13.24 -13.85
C SER A 427 -6.32 13.46 -15.36
N ILE A 428 -7.39 13.02 -16.04
CA ILE A 428 -7.54 13.24 -17.49
C ILE A 428 -7.57 14.73 -17.82
N ILE A 429 -8.33 15.53 -17.08
CA ILE A 429 -8.47 16.96 -17.33
C ILE A 429 -7.17 17.70 -16.97
N ALA A 430 -6.66 17.52 -15.76
CA ALA A 430 -5.56 18.29 -15.24
C ALA A 430 -4.22 17.96 -15.92
N VAL A 431 -3.97 16.69 -16.27
CA VAL A 431 -2.74 16.31 -17.00
C VAL A 431 -2.74 16.88 -18.42
N SER A 432 -3.90 17.11 -19.03
CA SER A 432 -4.03 17.70 -20.36
C SER A 432 -3.80 19.22 -20.39
N VAL A 433 -3.63 19.88 -19.22
CA VAL A 433 -3.35 21.31 -19.13
C VAL A 433 -1.84 21.54 -19.08
N PRO A 434 -1.21 22.27 -20.03
CA PRO A 434 0.26 22.43 -20.09
C PRO A 434 0.92 22.95 -18.81
N LYS A 435 0.26 23.85 -18.08
CA LYS A 435 0.77 24.43 -16.82
C LYS A 435 0.69 23.47 -15.62
N ILE A 436 -0.20 22.49 -15.66
CA ILE A 436 -0.43 21.52 -14.57
C ILE A 436 0.30 20.22 -14.87
N ASN A 437 0.13 19.69 -16.10
CA ASN A 437 0.74 18.48 -16.66
C ASN A 437 0.85 17.32 -15.63
N VAL A 438 2.04 16.81 -15.32
CA VAL A 438 2.22 15.67 -14.39
C VAL A 438 1.67 15.91 -12.98
N MET A 439 1.61 17.17 -12.51
CA MET A 439 1.02 17.53 -11.20
C MET A 439 -0.46 17.19 -11.11
N GLY A 440 -1.16 17.11 -12.25
CA GLY A 440 -2.56 16.72 -12.33
C GLY A 440 -2.86 15.34 -11.73
N SER A 441 -1.91 14.40 -11.77
CA SER A 441 -2.07 13.10 -11.12
C SER A 441 -2.04 13.18 -9.59
N ALA A 442 -1.22 14.08 -9.04
CA ALA A 442 -1.16 14.32 -7.60
C ALA A 442 -2.45 15.01 -7.12
N LEU A 443 -2.95 16.02 -7.86
CA LEU A 443 -4.24 16.67 -7.58
C LEU A 443 -5.40 15.66 -7.62
N GLY A 444 -5.43 14.78 -8.63
CA GLY A 444 -6.40 13.70 -8.71
C GLY A 444 -6.36 12.77 -7.49
N THR A 445 -5.15 12.49 -6.97
CA THR A 445 -4.97 11.66 -5.78
C THR A 445 -5.47 12.36 -4.51
N VAL A 446 -5.22 13.68 -4.37
CA VAL A 446 -5.75 14.49 -3.25
C VAL A 446 -7.27 14.42 -3.22
N LEU A 447 -7.92 14.73 -4.35
CA LEU A 447 -9.37 14.75 -4.44
C LEU A 447 -9.98 13.35 -4.26
N CYS A 448 -9.34 12.31 -4.79
CA CYS A 448 -9.75 10.93 -4.59
C CYS A 448 -9.86 10.61 -3.10
N PHE A 449 -8.77 10.78 -2.35
CA PHE A 449 -8.73 10.40 -0.94
C PHE A 449 -9.58 11.32 -0.06
N PHE A 450 -9.68 12.58 -0.40
CA PHE A 450 -10.60 13.52 0.26
C PHE A 450 -12.06 13.06 0.12
N VAL A 451 -12.50 12.74 -1.09
CA VAL A 451 -13.87 12.27 -1.35
C VAL A 451 -14.16 10.96 -0.63
N ILE A 452 -13.24 9.98 -0.71
CA ILE A 452 -13.42 8.70 0.00
C ILE A 452 -13.53 8.94 1.51
N PHE A 453 -12.63 9.75 2.09
CA PHE A 453 -12.66 10.08 3.52
C PHE A 453 -13.99 10.70 3.95
N LEU A 454 -14.52 11.67 3.20
CA LEU A 454 -15.80 12.31 3.50
C LEU A 454 -16.97 11.33 3.43
N LEU A 455 -17.01 10.49 2.40
CA LEU A 455 -18.06 9.49 2.23
C LEU A 455 -17.99 8.41 3.33
N ASP A 456 -16.80 7.94 3.68
CA ASP A 456 -16.61 6.93 4.74
C ASP A 456 -17.01 7.47 6.12
N ILE A 457 -16.64 8.72 6.46
CA ILE A 457 -17.08 9.37 7.70
C ILE A 457 -18.61 9.55 7.72
N ALA A 458 -19.22 9.97 6.62
CA ALA A 458 -20.67 10.14 6.54
C ALA A 458 -21.41 8.80 6.74
N VAL A 459 -20.92 7.73 6.09
CA VAL A 459 -21.48 6.38 6.27
C VAL A 459 -21.27 5.89 7.70
N LEU A 460 -20.10 6.14 8.31
CA LEU A 460 -19.82 5.76 9.68
C LEU A 460 -20.80 6.42 10.65
N ILE A 461 -20.94 7.75 10.59
CA ILE A 461 -21.87 8.49 11.46
C ILE A 461 -23.31 7.96 11.32
N LYS A 462 -23.75 7.71 10.07
CA LYS A 462 -25.09 7.16 9.82
C LYS A 462 -25.25 5.72 10.35
N ALA A 463 -24.20 4.91 10.31
CA ALA A 463 -24.25 3.51 10.72
C ALA A 463 -24.23 3.35 12.24
N VAL A 464 -23.46 4.18 12.97
CA VAL A 464 -23.28 4.05 14.43
C VAL A 464 -24.14 5.03 15.23
N GLY A 465 -24.75 6.05 14.59
CA GLY A 465 -25.63 7.02 15.24
C GLY A 465 -24.92 8.12 16.05
N PHE A 466 -23.59 8.20 15.98
CA PHE A 466 -22.80 9.26 16.65
C PHE A 466 -21.62 9.70 15.78
N ALA A 467 -21.15 10.93 15.98
CA ALA A 467 -19.91 11.41 15.37
C ALA A 467 -18.69 11.06 16.23
N PRO A 468 -17.52 10.77 15.62
CA PRO A 468 -16.26 10.70 16.34
C PRO A 468 -15.96 12.01 17.08
N ASP A 469 -15.19 11.95 18.17
CA ASP A 469 -14.77 13.13 18.92
C ASP A 469 -13.84 14.01 18.09
N THR A 470 -14.43 14.96 17.37
CA THR A 470 -13.71 15.81 16.40
C THR A 470 -12.56 16.57 17.05
N ALA A 471 -12.73 17.05 18.29
CA ALA A 471 -11.71 17.83 18.97
C ALA A 471 -10.47 16.98 19.33
N ASN A 472 -10.69 15.82 19.94
CA ASN A 472 -9.59 14.99 20.43
C ASN A 472 -9.03 14.04 19.38
N VAL A 473 -9.83 13.65 18.37
CA VAL A 473 -9.42 12.73 17.30
C VAL A 473 -8.74 13.48 16.16
N PHE A 474 -9.27 14.64 15.74
CA PHE A 474 -8.77 15.34 14.55
C PHE A 474 -8.11 16.68 14.90
N LEU A 475 -8.78 17.57 15.64
CA LEU A 475 -8.33 18.96 15.79
C LEU A 475 -7.02 19.08 16.57
N LYS A 476 -6.90 18.47 17.74
CA LYS A 476 -5.66 18.54 18.54
C LYS A 476 -4.47 17.91 17.84
N PRO A 477 -4.56 16.68 17.25
CA PRO A 477 -3.48 16.12 16.46
C PRO A 477 -3.11 16.98 15.23
N LEU A 478 -4.11 17.57 14.55
CA LEU A 478 -3.88 18.42 13.39
C LEU A 478 -3.13 19.70 13.75
N VAL A 479 -3.53 20.38 14.83
CA VAL A 479 -2.83 21.58 15.34
C VAL A 479 -1.38 21.22 15.70
N SER A 480 -1.18 20.12 16.45
CA SER A 480 0.17 19.65 16.78
C SER A 480 1.01 19.35 15.53
N ALA A 481 0.39 18.72 14.52
CA ALA A 481 1.03 18.39 13.25
C ALA A 481 1.35 19.65 12.41
N ALA A 482 0.49 20.66 12.42
CA ALA A 482 0.76 21.93 11.74
C ALA A 482 1.98 22.64 12.33
N PHE A 483 2.10 22.69 13.66
CA PHE A 483 3.31 23.22 14.31
C PHE A 483 4.54 22.36 14.09
N CYS A 484 4.40 21.03 13.99
CA CYS A 484 5.46 20.11 13.56
C CYS A 484 5.98 20.49 12.16
N GLY A 485 5.07 20.67 11.19
CA GLY A 485 5.42 21.13 9.84
C GLY A 485 6.10 22.50 9.83
N LEU A 486 5.59 23.44 10.64
CA LEU A 486 6.19 24.77 10.77
C LEU A 486 7.62 24.68 11.35
N ALA A 487 7.84 23.89 12.39
CA ALA A 487 9.16 23.66 12.96
C ALA A 487 10.12 23.05 11.93
N ALA A 488 9.67 22.07 11.15
CA ALA A 488 10.45 21.50 10.06
C ALA A 488 10.84 22.59 9.03
N ARG A 489 9.86 23.41 8.62
CA ARG A 489 10.07 24.49 7.63
C ARG A 489 11.08 25.54 8.13
N LEU A 490 10.97 25.98 9.37
CA LEU A 490 11.89 26.94 9.97
C LEU A 490 13.30 26.37 10.11
N THR A 491 13.43 25.09 10.50
CA THR A 491 14.74 24.46 10.63
C THR A 491 15.45 24.34 9.29
N VAL A 492 14.72 24.03 8.21
CA VAL A 492 15.29 23.93 6.86
C VAL A 492 15.79 25.27 6.34
N MET A 493 15.29 26.40 6.84
CA MET A 493 15.81 27.73 6.49
C MET A 493 17.23 28.00 7.00
N LEU A 494 17.73 27.19 7.95
CA LEU A 494 19.11 27.29 8.48
C LEU A 494 20.19 26.84 7.49
N GLY A 495 19.80 26.12 6.42
CA GLY A 495 20.74 25.67 5.39
C GLY A 495 20.20 24.59 4.48
N SER A 496 20.99 24.24 3.45
CA SER A 496 20.61 23.27 2.41
C SER A 496 21.28 21.89 2.57
N SER A 497 22.07 21.69 3.62
CA SER A 497 22.78 20.43 3.81
C SER A 497 21.86 19.27 4.20
N ARG A 498 22.25 18.03 3.84
CA ARG A 498 21.56 16.81 4.26
C ARG A 498 21.41 16.69 5.79
N GLY A 499 22.39 17.21 6.54
CA GLY A 499 22.36 17.25 8.01
C GLY A 499 21.24 18.15 8.54
N VAL A 500 20.99 19.29 7.90
CA VAL A 500 19.88 20.20 8.25
C VAL A 500 18.53 19.56 7.99
N THR A 501 18.38 18.78 6.92
CA THR A 501 17.15 18.02 6.66
C THR A 501 16.87 16.99 7.75
N LEU A 502 17.88 16.24 8.21
CA LEU A 502 17.74 15.32 9.34
C LEU A 502 17.39 16.04 10.64
N LEU A 503 18.08 17.17 10.91
CA LEU A 503 17.79 18.02 12.06
C LEU A 503 16.34 18.53 12.03
N ALA A 504 15.84 18.93 10.85
CA ALA A 504 14.47 19.39 10.68
C ALA A 504 13.44 18.31 11.02
N VAL A 505 13.67 17.06 10.57
CA VAL A 505 12.81 15.94 10.91
C VAL A 505 12.83 15.66 12.41
N PHE A 506 14.02 15.70 13.04
CA PHE A 506 14.16 15.48 14.48
C PHE A 506 13.49 16.60 15.31
N ALA A 507 13.75 17.86 14.97
CA ALA A 507 13.13 19.02 15.63
C ALA A 507 11.59 18.99 15.50
N ALA A 508 11.08 18.66 14.31
CA ALA A 508 9.66 18.49 14.06
C ALA A 508 9.05 17.40 14.95
N ALA A 509 9.72 16.25 15.09
CA ALA A 509 9.26 15.16 15.94
C ALA A 509 9.23 15.57 17.43
N LEU A 510 10.24 16.32 17.90
CA LEU A 510 10.26 16.84 19.27
C LEU A 510 9.14 17.84 19.54
N VAL A 511 8.91 18.79 18.64
CA VAL A 511 7.82 19.76 18.76
C VAL A 511 6.47 19.06 18.75
N TYR A 512 6.30 18.07 17.87
CA TYR A 512 5.07 17.26 17.84
C TYR A 512 4.83 16.54 19.14
N ALA A 513 5.83 15.83 19.67
CA ALA A 513 5.71 15.11 20.94
C ALA A 513 5.39 16.07 22.11
N ALA A 514 6.07 17.21 22.19
CA ALA A 514 5.82 18.23 23.20
C ALA A 514 4.37 18.75 23.16
N LEU A 515 3.84 19.02 21.96
CA LEU A 515 2.48 19.53 21.78
C LEU A 515 1.41 18.46 22.07
N ILE A 516 1.63 17.21 21.69
CA ILE A 516 0.74 16.09 22.03
C ILE A 516 0.59 15.97 23.56
N ILE A 517 1.71 16.13 24.29
CA ILE A 517 1.72 16.11 25.76
C ILE A 517 1.03 17.37 26.31
N ALA A 518 1.39 18.57 25.82
CA ALA A 518 0.84 19.84 26.31
C ALA A 518 -0.66 19.95 26.10
N LEU A 519 -1.18 19.52 24.96
CA LEU A 519 -2.62 19.51 24.63
C LEU A 519 -3.37 18.33 25.25
N LYS A 520 -2.66 17.46 26.00
CA LYS A 520 -3.23 16.25 26.61
C LYS A 520 -4.08 15.47 25.60
N THR A 521 -3.52 15.23 24.42
CA THR A 521 -4.22 14.57 23.33
C THR A 521 -4.43 13.09 23.61
N VAL A 522 -3.49 12.44 24.30
CA VAL A 522 -3.57 11.05 24.72
C VAL A 522 -4.30 10.95 26.05
N ALA A 523 -5.34 10.11 26.11
CA ALA A 523 -6.10 9.83 27.30
C ALA A 523 -5.77 8.44 27.85
N GLU A 524 -6.06 8.21 29.13
CA GLU A 524 -5.90 6.89 29.76
C GLU A 524 -6.71 5.80 29.04
N SER A 525 -7.89 6.18 28.54
CA SER A 525 -8.78 5.29 27.79
C SER A 525 -8.19 4.80 26.45
N ASP A 526 -7.12 5.40 25.96
CA ASP A 526 -6.49 5.02 24.68
C ASP A 526 -5.55 3.82 24.83
N PHE A 527 -5.20 3.45 26.06
CA PHE A 527 -4.34 2.30 26.32
C PHE A 527 -5.17 1.01 26.50
N PRO A 528 -4.66 -0.15 26.04
CA PRO A 528 -5.35 -1.43 26.22
C PRO A 528 -5.35 -1.84 27.69
N ASP A 529 -6.43 -2.50 28.15
CA ASP A 529 -6.60 -3.05 29.50
C ASP A 529 -5.73 -4.29 29.76
N SER A 530 -4.53 -4.35 29.21
CA SER A 530 -3.53 -5.39 29.42
C SER A 530 -2.53 -4.96 30.50
N ASP A 531 -1.80 -5.93 31.10
CA ASP A 531 -0.77 -5.62 32.10
C ASP A 531 0.33 -4.68 31.55
N LYS A 532 0.66 -4.81 30.27
CA LYS A 532 1.59 -3.89 29.58
C LYS A 532 0.95 -2.52 29.38
N GLY A 533 -0.32 -2.47 29.04
CA GLY A 533 -1.07 -1.21 28.90
C GLY A 533 -1.15 -0.48 30.23
N LYS A 534 -1.48 -1.16 31.32
CA LYS A 534 -1.53 -0.59 32.68
C LYS A 534 -0.19 0.00 33.11
N LYS A 535 0.92 -0.73 32.91
CA LYS A 535 2.27 -0.22 33.20
C LYS A 535 2.61 1.03 32.37
N LEU A 536 2.22 1.06 31.10
CA LEU A 536 2.42 2.22 30.23
C LEU A 536 1.57 3.41 30.68
N THR A 537 0.33 3.16 31.09
CA THR A 537 -0.58 4.17 31.66
C THR A 537 -0.01 4.76 32.95
N GLU A 538 0.49 3.94 33.87
CA GLU A 538 1.15 4.39 35.09
C GLU A 538 2.38 5.24 34.80
N PHE A 539 3.22 4.81 33.86
CA PHE A 539 4.38 5.59 33.41
C PHE A 539 3.94 6.95 32.86
N CYS A 540 2.95 6.97 31.96
CA CYS A 540 2.44 8.20 31.36
C CYS A 540 1.77 9.13 32.39
N ARG A 541 1.06 8.56 33.39
CA ARG A 541 0.47 9.30 34.51
C ARG A 541 1.54 9.92 35.40
N LYS A 542 2.59 9.16 35.76
CA LYS A 542 3.72 9.63 36.56
C LYS A 542 4.42 10.83 35.89
N HIS A 543 4.53 10.83 34.57
CA HIS A 543 5.17 11.91 33.81
C HIS A 543 4.17 12.97 33.29
N ARG A 544 2.91 12.98 33.74
CA ARG A 544 1.84 13.93 33.36
C ARG A 544 1.58 14.00 31.84
N ILE A 545 1.86 12.91 31.12
CA ILE A 545 1.72 12.82 29.65
C ILE A 545 0.25 12.66 29.25
N ILE A 546 -0.57 12.02 30.09
CA ILE A 546 -1.99 11.72 29.84
C ILE A 546 -2.91 12.55 30.71
N ARG A 547 -4.18 12.62 30.25
CA ARG A 547 -5.28 13.29 30.90
C ARG A 547 -5.92 12.37 31.94
#